data_88984a017fe1b2da298c699831de704d
#
_entry.id   88984a017fe1b2da298c699831de704d
#
_cell.length_a   1.000
_cell.length_b   1.000
_cell.length_c   1.000
_cell.angle_alpha   90.00
_cell.angle_beta   90.00
_cell.angle_gamma   90.00
#
_symmetry.space_group_name_H-M   'P 1'
#
loop_
_entity.id
_entity.type
_entity.pdbx_description
1 polymer ?
#
loop_
_entity_poly.entity_id
_entity_poly.type
_entity_poly.pdbx_seq_one_letter_code
_entity_poly.pdbx_strand_id
1 'polypeptide(L)'
;MTKILFVCHGNICRSPAAEFVMKELVRIAGLETEFVIASAATSDEELGNPVYPPMRRVLKEHGIDCAGKTARQLRRSDYEEYDLLIGMDEENMWNMRRKFHGDVAGKLKNLLDYAGREGEAVADPWFTRDFAQTWDDVLEGCERLLEALSGTVIVDFTACAEISELYGELRRKLRYESWVGDNLDALYDVLTGLPHRGTRFVLRMPLDDAPTEVRLYAGRIHRVFADAGY
;
A
#
# COMPACT_ATOMS: atom_id res chain seq x y z
N MET A 1 17.89 -1.49 -6.27
CA MET A 1 16.95 -0.34 -6.15
C MET A 1 15.85 -0.56 -7.16
N THR A 2 14.64 -0.85 -6.68
CA THR A 2 13.46 -1.14 -7.50
C THR A 2 12.73 0.14 -7.89
N LYS A 3 12.45 0.33 -9.17
CA LYS A 3 11.80 1.53 -9.71
C LYS A 3 10.35 1.22 -10.06
N ILE A 4 9.39 1.91 -9.42
CA ILE A 4 7.95 1.71 -9.57
C ILE A 4 7.29 2.95 -10.14
N LEU A 5 6.48 2.79 -11.19
CA LEU A 5 5.66 3.84 -11.76
C LEU A 5 4.18 3.48 -11.66
N PHE A 6 3.43 4.21 -10.83
CA PHE A 6 1.98 4.08 -10.77
C PHE A 6 1.31 4.88 -11.89
N VAL A 7 0.32 4.27 -12.56
CA VAL A 7 -0.31 4.86 -13.75
C VAL A 7 -1.84 4.83 -13.61
N CYS A 8 -2.48 5.97 -13.82
CA CYS A 8 -3.93 6.07 -13.98
C CYS A 8 -4.29 6.99 -15.15
N HIS A 9 -5.56 7.31 -15.37
CA HIS A 9 -5.97 8.17 -16.47
C HIS A 9 -5.31 9.56 -16.42
N GLY A 10 -5.64 10.37 -15.40
CA GLY A 10 -5.23 11.80 -15.33
C GLY A 10 -4.02 12.10 -14.45
N ASN A 11 -3.50 11.17 -13.64
CA ASN A 11 -2.40 11.38 -12.67
C ASN A 11 -2.69 12.50 -11.63
N ILE A 12 -3.95 12.68 -11.23
CA ILE A 12 -4.35 13.63 -10.19
C ILE A 12 -5.07 12.98 -9.01
N CYS A 13 -5.42 11.69 -9.09
CA CYS A 13 -6.19 11.00 -8.04
C CYS A 13 -5.57 9.65 -7.65
N ARG A 14 -5.91 8.56 -8.32
CA ARG A 14 -5.51 7.18 -7.96
C ARG A 14 -3.99 6.96 -7.97
N SER A 15 -3.32 7.25 -9.07
CA SER A 15 -1.89 7.01 -9.18
C SER A 15 -1.02 7.90 -8.29
N PRO A 16 -1.30 9.21 -8.06
CA PRO A 16 -0.56 9.95 -7.06
C PRO A 16 -0.88 9.48 -5.62
N ALA A 17 -2.11 9.04 -5.33
CA ALA A 17 -2.39 8.42 -4.03
C ALA A 17 -1.50 7.19 -3.81
N ALA A 18 -1.43 6.28 -4.79
CA ALA A 18 -0.56 5.10 -4.72
C ALA A 18 0.93 5.46 -4.60
N GLU A 19 1.40 6.49 -5.34
CA GLU A 19 2.77 6.99 -5.24
C GLU A 19 3.11 7.40 -3.80
N PHE A 20 2.26 8.23 -3.18
CA PHE A 20 2.55 8.78 -1.87
C PHE A 20 2.30 7.77 -0.73
N VAL A 21 1.29 6.92 -0.84
CA VAL A 21 1.08 5.79 0.08
C VAL A 21 2.28 4.85 0.05
N MET A 22 2.74 4.43 -1.12
CA MET A 22 3.90 3.54 -1.24
C MET A 22 5.19 4.18 -0.71
N LYS A 23 5.40 5.48 -0.94
CA LYS A 23 6.53 6.23 -0.36
C LYS A 23 6.48 6.22 1.17
N GLU A 24 5.31 6.42 1.75
CA GLU A 24 5.14 6.40 3.21
C GLU A 24 5.36 4.99 3.79
N LEU A 25 4.84 3.94 3.15
CA LEU A 25 5.07 2.55 3.56
C LEU A 25 6.57 2.20 3.52
N VAL A 26 7.26 2.57 2.45
CA VAL A 26 8.70 2.37 2.28
C VAL A 26 9.49 3.13 3.37
N ARG A 27 9.08 4.37 3.70
CA ARG A 27 9.69 5.16 4.79
C ARG A 27 9.48 4.50 6.16
N ILE A 28 8.26 4.03 6.45
CA ILE A 28 7.95 3.30 7.70
C ILE A 28 8.80 2.03 7.80
N ALA A 29 9.00 1.35 6.68
CA ALA A 29 9.82 0.15 6.61
C ALA A 29 11.34 0.44 6.67
N GLY A 30 11.79 1.70 6.57
CA GLY A 30 13.22 2.05 6.50
C GLY A 30 13.91 1.54 5.23
N LEU A 31 13.18 1.54 4.10
CA LEU A 31 13.63 1.00 2.80
C LEU A 31 13.77 2.09 1.71
N GLU A 32 13.87 3.38 2.09
CA GLU A 32 13.87 4.52 1.15
C GLU A 32 15.00 4.42 0.11
N THR A 33 16.12 3.84 0.47
CA THR A 33 17.26 3.67 -0.44
C THR A 33 17.08 2.53 -1.44
N GLU A 34 16.07 1.67 -1.25
CA GLU A 34 15.82 0.50 -2.07
C GLU A 34 14.79 0.74 -3.17
N PHE A 35 14.04 1.84 -3.08
CA PHE A 35 12.94 2.14 -4.00
C PHE A 35 13.03 3.54 -4.62
N VAL A 36 12.61 3.63 -5.89
CA VAL A 36 12.27 4.88 -6.58
C VAL A 36 10.81 4.79 -7.00
N ILE A 37 9.99 5.71 -6.53
CA ILE A 37 8.54 5.66 -6.70
C ILE A 37 8.05 6.95 -7.34
N ALA A 38 7.28 6.82 -8.42
CA ALA A 38 6.69 7.94 -9.15
C ALA A 38 5.31 7.58 -9.70
N SER A 39 4.64 8.56 -10.32
CA SER A 39 3.38 8.30 -11.01
C SER A 39 3.24 9.12 -12.29
N ALA A 40 2.38 8.63 -13.21
CA ALA A 40 2.11 9.27 -14.52
C ALA A 40 0.67 9.03 -14.97
N ALA A 41 0.23 9.78 -15.98
CA ALA A 41 -1.06 9.69 -16.64
C ALA A 41 -1.00 8.95 -17.97
N THR A 42 -2.05 8.20 -18.31
CA THR A 42 -2.23 7.71 -19.69
C THR A 42 -2.73 8.81 -20.63
N SER A 43 -3.49 9.80 -20.12
CA SER A 43 -3.99 10.95 -20.88
C SER A 43 -3.12 12.21 -20.67
N ASP A 44 -3.40 13.26 -21.40
CA ASP A 44 -2.76 14.58 -21.29
C ASP A 44 -3.71 15.66 -20.76
N GLU A 45 -4.95 15.31 -20.41
CA GLU A 45 -6.01 16.22 -20.00
C GLU A 45 -5.67 17.03 -18.73
N GLU A 46 -4.92 16.43 -17.80
CA GLU A 46 -4.63 17.01 -16.49
C GLU A 46 -3.16 17.45 -16.33
N LEU A 47 -2.40 17.56 -17.42
CA LEU A 47 -0.97 17.90 -17.38
C LEU A 47 -0.70 19.19 -16.58
N GLY A 48 0.23 19.09 -15.63
CA GLY A 48 0.62 20.21 -14.77
C GLY A 48 -0.32 20.47 -13.60
N ASN A 49 -1.50 19.85 -13.57
CA ASN A 49 -2.45 20.01 -12.48
C ASN A 49 -1.94 19.31 -11.18
N PRO A 50 -2.22 19.91 -10.00
CA PRO A 50 -1.88 19.28 -8.73
C PRO A 50 -2.80 18.09 -8.43
N VAL A 51 -2.47 17.34 -7.39
CA VAL A 51 -3.36 16.30 -6.84
C VAL A 51 -4.74 16.89 -6.55
N TYR A 52 -5.78 16.18 -7.02
CA TYR A 52 -7.17 16.62 -6.89
C TYR A 52 -7.54 16.93 -5.43
N PRO A 53 -8.14 18.10 -5.13
CA PRO A 53 -8.30 18.56 -3.76
C PRO A 53 -8.96 17.58 -2.78
N PRO A 54 -10.02 16.81 -3.15
CA PRO A 54 -10.58 15.80 -2.26
C PRO A 54 -9.58 14.69 -1.92
N MET A 55 -8.83 14.16 -2.90
CA MET A 55 -7.81 13.12 -2.64
C MET A 55 -6.65 13.68 -1.80
N ARG A 56 -6.26 14.93 -2.02
CA ARG A 56 -5.25 15.60 -1.18
C ARG A 56 -5.69 15.73 0.28
N ARG A 57 -7.01 15.92 0.54
CA ARG A 57 -7.54 15.90 1.90
C ARG A 57 -7.43 14.53 2.53
N VAL A 58 -7.82 13.48 1.83
CA VAL A 58 -7.69 12.09 2.32
C VAL A 58 -6.25 11.77 2.66
N LEU A 59 -5.30 12.05 1.76
CA LEU A 59 -3.87 11.86 2.05
C LEU A 59 -3.42 12.59 3.31
N LYS A 60 -3.84 13.86 3.46
CA LYS A 60 -3.50 14.68 4.63
C LYS A 60 -4.11 14.15 5.93
N GLU A 61 -5.34 13.64 5.91
CA GLU A 61 -6.01 13.00 7.05
C GLU A 61 -5.22 11.78 7.56
N HIS A 62 -4.51 11.10 6.65
CA HIS A 62 -3.59 10.01 6.97
C HIS A 62 -2.13 10.46 7.16
N GLY A 63 -1.89 11.76 7.35
CA GLY A 63 -0.55 12.31 7.62
C GLY A 63 0.39 12.37 6.42
N ILE A 64 -0.11 12.15 5.20
CA ILE A 64 0.69 12.12 3.98
C ILE A 64 0.60 13.47 3.25
N ASP A 65 1.76 14.12 3.06
CA ASP A 65 1.85 15.35 2.27
C ASP A 65 2.23 15.06 0.81
N CYS A 66 1.41 15.54 -0.10
CA CYS A 66 1.64 15.45 -1.55
C CYS A 66 1.89 16.81 -2.21
N ALA A 67 2.32 17.81 -1.43
CA ALA A 67 2.62 19.15 -1.94
C ALA A 67 3.70 19.09 -3.05
N GLY A 68 3.55 19.94 -4.05
CA GLY A 68 4.47 20.02 -5.19
C GLY A 68 4.29 18.94 -6.26
N LYS A 69 3.45 17.92 -6.04
CA LYS A 69 3.12 16.94 -7.07
C LYS A 69 2.26 17.58 -8.14
N THR A 70 2.68 17.41 -9.41
CA THR A 70 1.90 17.76 -10.59
C THR A 70 1.79 16.57 -11.53
N ALA A 71 0.68 16.51 -12.27
CA ALA A 71 0.42 15.45 -13.23
C ALA A 71 1.43 15.53 -14.40
N ARG A 72 1.99 14.39 -14.77
CA ARG A 72 2.79 14.21 -15.97
C ARG A 72 2.26 13.08 -16.83
N GLN A 73 2.45 13.18 -18.12
CA GLN A 73 2.08 12.09 -19.03
C GLN A 73 3.12 10.97 -19.03
N LEU A 74 2.65 9.75 -19.22
CA LEU A 74 3.44 8.55 -19.46
C LEU A 74 4.25 8.71 -20.77
N ARG A 75 5.54 8.40 -20.72
CA ARG A 75 6.47 8.47 -21.87
C ARG A 75 6.88 7.07 -22.30
N ARG A 76 7.27 6.88 -23.56
CA ARG A 76 7.78 5.58 -24.02
C ARG A 76 9.04 5.14 -23.28
N SER A 77 9.91 6.09 -22.91
CA SER A 77 11.11 5.83 -22.11
C SER A 77 10.82 5.31 -20.70
N ASP A 78 9.62 5.54 -20.16
CA ASP A 78 9.27 5.04 -18.83
C ASP A 78 9.29 3.49 -18.77
N TYR A 79 9.04 2.80 -19.90
CA TYR A 79 9.12 1.34 -19.95
C TYR A 79 10.55 0.81 -19.72
N GLU A 80 11.55 1.52 -20.22
CA GLU A 80 12.96 1.16 -19.99
C GLU A 80 13.46 1.63 -18.61
N GLU A 81 12.93 2.76 -18.13
CA GLU A 81 13.39 3.39 -16.90
C GLU A 81 12.90 2.69 -15.63
N TYR A 82 11.66 2.16 -15.65
CA TYR A 82 11.03 1.53 -14.48
C TYR A 82 11.02 0.01 -14.58
N ASP A 83 11.14 -0.64 -13.41
CA ASP A 83 11.08 -2.11 -13.29
C ASP A 83 9.63 -2.61 -13.28
N LEU A 84 8.73 -1.83 -12.67
CA LEU A 84 7.29 -2.10 -12.59
C LEU A 84 6.48 -0.87 -12.98
N LEU A 85 5.46 -1.07 -13.81
CA LEU A 85 4.46 -0.06 -14.18
C LEU A 85 3.09 -0.58 -13.74
N ILE A 86 2.50 0.08 -12.74
CA ILE A 86 1.33 -0.41 -12.03
C ILE A 86 0.10 0.40 -12.44
N GLY A 87 -0.85 -0.25 -13.12
CA GLY A 87 -2.17 0.33 -13.47
C GLY A 87 -3.17 0.22 -12.33
N MET A 88 -4.23 1.02 -12.41
CA MET A 88 -5.32 1.05 -11.43
C MET A 88 -6.58 0.31 -11.93
N ASP A 89 -6.67 0.07 -13.24
CA ASP A 89 -7.77 -0.61 -13.90
C ASP A 89 -7.35 -1.17 -15.27
N GLU A 90 -8.23 -1.94 -15.90
CA GLU A 90 -7.94 -2.55 -17.20
C GLU A 90 -7.79 -1.51 -18.33
N GLU A 91 -8.45 -0.34 -18.25
CA GLU A 91 -8.28 0.72 -19.22
C GLU A 91 -6.85 1.29 -19.16
N ASN A 92 -6.30 1.50 -17.95
CA ASN A 92 -4.91 1.91 -17.77
C ASN A 92 -3.95 0.87 -18.32
N MET A 93 -4.21 -0.43 -18.07
CA MET A 93 -3.43 -1.55 -18.58
C MET A 93 -3.44 -1.61 -20.11
N TRP A 94 -4.62 -1.44 -20.73
CA TRP A 94 -4.75 -1.39 -22.18
C TRP A 94 -4.00 -0.20 -22.79
N ASN A 95 -4.14 1.00 -22.21
CA ASN A 95 -3.44 2.20 -22.66
C ASN A 95 -1.91 2.05 -22.56
N MET A 96 -1.41 1.45 -21.48
CA MET A 96 0.02 1.14 -21.32
C MET A 96 0.51 0.16 -22.40
N ARG A 97 -0.19 -0.98 -22.57
CA ARG A 97 0.15 -1.96 -23.64
C ARG A 97 0.19 -1.30 -25.01
N ARG A 98 -0.77 -0.43 -25.32
CA ARG A 98 -0.78 0.31 -26.59
C ARG A 98 0.39 1.30 -26.69
N LYS A 99 0.72 2.02 -25.62
CA LYS A 99 1.81 3.01 -25.58
C LYS A 99 3.17 2.37 -25.81
N PHE A 100 3.38 1.18 -25.25
CA PHE A 100 4.66 0.47 -25.28
C PHE A 100 4.75 -0.61 -26.38
N HIS A 101 3.70 -0.75 -27.20
CA HIS A 101 3.61 -1.80 -28.23
C HIS A 101 3.67 -3.24 -27.67
N GLY A 102 3.11 -3.45 -26.50
CA GLY A 102 3.08 -4.72 -25.77
C GLY A 102 3.72 -4.63 -24.39
N ASP A 103 4.00 -5.79 -23.80
CA ASP A 103 4.68 -5.92 -22.51
C ASP A 103 5.72 -7.06 -22.57
N VAL A 104 6.75 -6.86 -23.38
CA VAL A 104 7.75 -7.91 -23.67
C VAL A 104 8.50 -8.36 -22.41
N ALA A 105 8.73 -7.44 -21.47
CA ALA A 105 9.46 -7.72 -20.23
C ALA A 105 8.54 -8.09 -19.04
N GLY A 106 7.22 -8.14 -19.24
CA GLY A 106 6.27 -8.50 -18.18
C GLY A 106 6.17 -7.50 -17.02
N LYS A 107 6.44 -6.21 -17.30
CA LYS A 107 6.52 -5.13 -16.28
C LYS A 107 5.16 -4.52 -15.92
N LEU A 108 4.15 -4.71 -16.76
CA LEU A 108 2.82 -4.13 -16.55
C LEU A 108 2.01 -5.00 -15.60
N LYS A 109 1.57 -4.44 -14.49
CA LYS A 109 0.77 -5.12 -13.45
C LYS A 109 -0.41 -4.26 -13.05
N ASN A 110 -1.49 -4.89 -12.57
CA ASN A 110 -2.59 -4.18 -11.91
C ASN A 110 -2.33 -4.15 -10.39
N LEU A 111 -2.66 -3.05 -9.72
CA LEU A 111 -2.34 -2.87 -8.30
C LEU A 111 -3.02 -3.93 -7.43
N LEU A 112 -4.32 -4.18 -7.65
CA LEU A 112 -5.10 -5.10 -6.81
C LEU A 112 -4.79 -6.58 -7.06
N ASP A 113 -4.08 -6.94 -8.14
CA ASP A 113 -3.59 -8.31 -8.34
C ASP A 113 -2.65 -8.72 -7.20
N TYR A 114 -1.86 -7.79 -6.63
CA TYR A 114 -1.02 -8.06 -5.46
C TYR A 114 -1.83 -8.35 -4.18
N ALA A 115 -3.06 -7.83 -4.10
CA ALA A 115 -3.98 -8.10 -3.00
C ALA A 115 -4.80 -9.40 -3.18
N GLY A 116 -4.57 -10.17 -4.27
CA GLY A 116 -5.35 -11.36 -4.61
C GLY A 116 -6.73 -11.03 -5.19
N ARG A 117 -6.94 -9.79 -5.63
CA ARG A 117 -8.15 -9.26 -6.26
C ARG A 117 -7.91 -9.10 -7.76
N GLU A 118 -7.61 -10.24 -8.41
CA GLU A 118 -7.21 -10.27 -9.82
C GLU A 118 -8.29 -9.68 -10.74
N GLY A 119 -7.88 -8.73 -11.59
CA GLY A 119 -8.77 -8.07 -12.55
C GLY A 119 -9.71 -7.04 -11.93
N GLU A 120 -9.69 -6.83 -10.61
CA GLU A 120 -10.45 -5.75 -9.99
C GLU A 120 -9.76 -4.39 -10.20
N ALA A 121 -10.59 -3.34 -10.26
CA ALA A 121 -10.12 -1.98 -10.41
C ALA A 121 -10.06 -1.26 -9.06
N VAL A 122 -9.03 -0.45 -8.85
CA VAL A 122 -9.06 0.58 -7.81
C VAL A 122 -10.22 1.53 -8.08
N ALA A 123 -11.11 1.71 -7.11
CA ALA A 123 -12.30 2.55 -7.25
C ALA A 123 -11.93 3.93 -7.81
N ASP A 124 -12.58 4.33 -8.90
CA ASP A 124 -12.37 5.65 -9.48
C ASP A 124 -13.32 6.68 -8.86
N PRO A 125 -12.81 7.59 -8.02
CA PRO A 125 -13.65 8.55 -7.31
C PRO A 125 -14.20 9.63 -8.23
N TRP A 126 -13.75 9.70 -9.48
CA TRP A 126 -14.39 10.55 -10.49
C TRP A 126 -15.83 10.12 -10.77
N PHE A 127 -16.08 8.79 -10.79
CA PHE A 127 -17.40 8.21 -11.01
C PHE A 127 -18.14 7.94 -9.70
N THR A 128 -17.47 7.35 -8.72
CA THR A 128 -18.09 6.89 -7.47
C THR A 128 -18.31 8.01 -6.46
N ARG A 129 -17.48 9.06 -6.49
CA ARG A 129 -17.34 10.09 -5.44
C ARG A 129 -16.89 9.53 -4.08
N ASP A 130 -16.50 8.28 -4.03
CA ASP A 130 -16.03 7.59 -2.84
C ASP A 130 -14.50 7.57 -2.78
N PHE A 131 -13.95 8.57 -2.13
CA PHE A 131 -12.50 8.70 -1.93
C PHE A 131 -11.99 7.79 -0.83
N ALA A 132 -12.85 7.36 0.10
CA ALA A 132 -12.48 6.42 1.15
C ALA A 132 -12.24 5.04 0.54
N GLN A 133 -13.14 4.54 -0.32
CA GLN A 133 -12.93 3.29 -1.02
C GLN A 133 -11.66 3.32 -1.89
N THR A 134 -11.38 4.45 -2.57
CA THR A 134 -10.13 4.60 -3.34
C THR A 134 -8.91 4.50 -2.43
N TRP A 135 -8.96 5.11 -1.25
CA TRP A 135 -7.89 5.02 -0.25
C TRP A 135 -7.68 3.59 0.22
N ASP A 136 -8.74 2.88 0.58
CA ASP A 136 -8.67 1.50 1.07
C ASP A 136 -8.06 0.57 0.02
N ASP A 137 -8.51 0.65 -1.24
CA ASP A 137 -7.98 -0.13 -2.35
C ASP A 137 -6.48 0.16 -2.59
N VAL A 138 -6.10 1.45 -2.59
CA VAL A 138 -4.72 1.88 -2.80
C VAL A 138 -3.82 1.42 -1.65
N LEU A 139 -4.28 1.58 -0.41
CA LEU A 139 -3.51 1.16 0.77
C LEU A 139 -3.29 -0.35 0.75
N GLU A 140 -4.35 -1.13 0.56
CA GLU A 140 -4.25 -2.59 0.49
C GLU A 140 -3.30 -3.03 -0.62
N GLY A 141 -3.47 -2.51 -1.84
CA GLY A 141 -2.63 -2.86 -2.97
C GLY A 141 -1.15 -2.50 -2.76
N CYS A 142 -0.86 -1.32 -2.20
CA CYS A 142 0.52 -0.89 -1.91
C CYS A 142 1.17 -1.70 -0.78
N GLU A 143 0.43 -2.08 0.27
CA GLU A 143 0.93 -2.94 1.34
C GLU A 143 1.34 -4.32 0.80
N ARG A 144 0.49 -4.91 -0.05
CA ARG A 144 0.78 -6.21 -0.67
C ARG A 144 1.89 -6.14 -1.70
N LEU A 145 1.99 -5.03 -2.42
CA LEU A 145 3.11 -4.77 -3.32
C LEU A 145 4.43 -4.69 -2.54
N LEU A 146 4.46 -3.97 -1.41
CA LEU A 146 5.65 -3.89 -0.54
C LEU A 146 6.04 -5.27 0.00
N GLU A 147 5.07 -6.03 0.51
CA GLU A 147 5.27 -7.41 0.97
C GLU A 147 5.88 -8.29 -0.13
N ALA A 148 5.32 -8.24 -1.35
CA ALA A 148 5.81 -9.03 -2.47
C ALA A 148 7.25 -8.66 -2.91
N LEU A 149 7.63 -7.39 -2.82
CA LEU A 149 8.93 -6.91 -3.29
C LEU A 149 10.04 -7.01 -2.24
N SER A 150 9.71 -6.89 -0.95
CA SER A 150 10.71 -6.81 0.14
C SER A 150 10.53 -7.84 1.24
N GLY A 151 9.46 -8.62 1.22
CA GLY A 151 9.10 -9.50 2.33
C GLY A 151 8.68 -8.74 3.60
N THR A 152 8.44 -7.42 3.53
CA THR A 152 8.13 -6.61 4.70
C THR A 152 6.62 -6.46 4.88
N VAL A 153 6.13 -6.79 6.08
CA VAL A 153 4.74 -6.60 6.51
C VAL A 153 4.70 -5.55 7.62
N ILE A 154 3.96 -4.48 7.39
CA ILE A 154 3.72 -3.42 8.38
C ILE A 154 2.43 -3.74 9.14
N VAL A 155 2.50 -3.87 10.46
CA VAL A 155 1.36 -4.01 11.36
C VAL A 155 1.19 -2.68 12.10
N ASP A 156 0.11 -1.97 11.85
CA ASP A 156 -0.08 -0.60 12.32
C ASP A 156 -1.15 -0.52 13.42
N PHE A 157 -0.72 -0.31 14.66
CA PHE A 157 -1.57 -0.13 15.82
C PHE A 157 -1.81 1.33 16.20
N THR A 158 -1.32 2.29 15.41
CA THR A 158 -1.35 3.71 15.79
C THR A 158 -2.76 4.27 15.99
N ALA A 159 -3.76 3.75 15.29
CA ALA A 159 -5.16 4.16 15.41
C ALA A 159 -6.00 3.28 16.35
N CYS A 160 -5.42 2.22 16.95
CA CYS A 160 -6.18 1.30 17.79
C CYS A 160 -6.51 1.94 19.14
N ALA A 161 -7.80 1.96 19.48
CA ALA A 161 -8.33 2.43 20.77
C ALA A 161 -8.78 1.30 21.70
N GLU A 162 -8.92 0.06 21.16
CA GLU A 162 -9.33 -1.13 21.90
C GLU A 162 -8.44 -2.33 21.57
N ILE A 163 -8.37 -3.31 22.48
CA ILE A 163 -7.60 -4.55 22.30
C ILE A 163 -8.14 -5.37 21.12
N SER A 164 -9.44 -5.36 20.91
CA SER A 164 -10.11 -6.02 19.77
C SER A 164 -9.61 -5.49 18.42
N GLU A 165 -9.30 -4.20 18.32
CA GLU A 165 -8.77 -3.58 17.11
C GLU A 165 -7.33 -4.00 16.84
N LEU A 166 -6.51 -4.21 17.88
CA LEU A 166 -5.16 -4.79 17.72
C LEU A 166 -5.22 -6.17 17.04
N TYR A 167 -6.15 -7.03 17.49
CA TYR A 167 -6.35 -8.34 16.88
C TYR A 167 -6.98 -8.27 15.49
N GLY A 168 -7.86 -7.30 15.25
CA GLY A 168 -8.38 -7.00 13.92
C GLY A 168 -7.27 -6.71 12.91
N GLU A 169 -6.33 -5.84 13.31
CA GLU A 169 -5.17 -5.51 12.48
C GLU A 169 -4.24 -6.71 12.26
N LEU A 170 -3.96 -7.49 13.31
CA LEU A 170 -3.18 -8.72 13.20
C LEU A 170 -3.80 -9.71 12.23
N ARG A 171 -5.13 -9.96 12.33
CA ARG A 171 -5.83 -10.86 11.39
C ARG A 171 -5.71 -10.38 9.95
N ARG A 172 -5.92 -9.08 9.73
CA ARG A 172 -5.81 -8.47 8.39
C ARG A 172 -4.42 -8.66 7.79
N LYS A 173 -3.39 -8.49 8.60
CA LYS A 173 -1.98 -8.56 8.14
C LYS A 173 -1.46 -10.00 8.02
N LEU A 174 -1.69 -10.82 9.04
CA LEU A 174 -1.20 -12.20 9.11
C LEU A 174 -2.13 -13.21 8.41
N ARG A 175 -3.35 -12.78 8.01
CA ARG A 175 -4.33 -13.59 7.24
C ARG A 175 -4.70 -14.90 7.91
N TYR A 176 -4.84 -14.92 9.25
CA TYR A 176 -5.30 -16.09 9.95
C TYR A 176 -6.81 -16.09 10.19
N GLU A 177 -7.37 -17.28 10.35
CA GLU A 177 -8.82 -17.50 10.42
C GLU A 177 -9.45 -16.90 11.67
N SER A 178 -10.71 -16.44 11.55
CA SER A 178 -11.45 -15.78 12.63
C SER A 178 -11.74 -16.68 13.84
N TRP A 179 -11.64 -18.01 13.69
CA TRP A 179 -11.81 -18.96 14.80
C TRP A 179 -10.56 -19.05 15.70
N VAL A 180 -9.44 -18.52 15.29
CA VAL A 180 -8.24 -18.39 16.13
C VAL A 180 -8.52 -17.36 17.21
N GLY A 181 -8.31 -17.73 18.48
CA GLY A 181 -8.65 -16.88 19.62
C GLY A 181 -7.83 -15.58 19.69
N ASP A 182 -8.44 -14.52 20.19
CA ASP A 182 -7.80 -13.23 20.44
C ASP A 182 -7.02 -13.25 21.76
N ASN A 183 -5.91 -13.98 21.78
CA ASN A 183 -5.00 -14.09 22.91
C ASN A 183 -3.56 -14.28 22.43
N LEU A 184 -2.61 -14.06 23.34
CA LEU A 184 -1.18 -14.06 23.03
C LEU A 184 -0.65 -15.46 22.67
N ASP A 185 -1.20 -16.52 23.26
CA ASP A 185 -0.78 -17.89 22.96
C ASP A 185 -1.20 -18.29 21.54
N ALA A 186 -2.44 -17.98 21.16
CA ALA A 186 -2.91 -18.20 19.80
C ALA A 186 -2.11 -17.39 18.78
N LEU A 187 -1.74 -16.13 19.08
CA LEU A 187 -0.87 -15.33 18.23
C LEU A 187 0.51 -15.97 18.07
N TYR A 188 1.09 -16.49 19.16
CA TYR A 188 2.38 -17.19 19.11
C TYR A 188 2.31 -18.42 18.19
N ASP A 189 1.25 -19.22 18.31
CA ASP A 189 1.03 -20.40 17.45
C ASP A 189 0.88 -19.99 15.96
N VAL A 190 0.14 -18.89 15.68
CA VAL A 190 0.06 -18.34 14.33
C VAL A 190 1.44 -17.99 13.81
N LEU A 191 2.21 -17.19 14.54
CA LEU A 191 3.53 -16.71 14.09
C LEU A 191 4.52 -17.87 13.86
N THR A 192 4.53 -18.86 14.74
CA THR A 192 5.43 -20.02 14.63
C THR A 192 4.97 -21.03 13.58
N GLY A 193 3.65 -21.07 13.29
CA GLY A 193 3.07 -21.94 12.25
C GLY A 193 3.14 -21.40 10.83
N LEU A 194 3.42 -20.10 10.66
CA LEU A 194 3.50 -19.48 9.36
C LEU A 194 4.79 -19.83 8.61
N PRO A 195 4.75 -19.96 7.27
CA PRO A 195 5.96 -20.18 6.46
C PRO A 195 6.79 -18.90 6.31
N HIS A 196 7.17 -18.28 7.42
CA HIS A 196 7.76 -16.91 7.45
C HIS A 196 9.28 -16.85 7.24
N ARG A 197 9.88 -17.80 6.58
CA ARG A 197 11.31 -17.70 6.26
C ARG A 197 11.54 -16.50 5.36
N GLY A 198 12.04 -15.40 5.96
CA GLY A 198 12.39 -14.15 5.27
C GLY A 198 11.35 -13.02 5.38
N THR A 199 10.22 -13.21 6.07
CA THR A 199 9.29 -12.11 6.35
C THR A 199 9.84 -11.23 7.47
N ARG A 200 9.84 -9.92 7.24
CA ARG A 200 10.19 -8.90 8.23
C ARG A 200 8.92 -8.19 8.67
N PHE A 201 8.66 -8.16 9.97
CA PHE A 201 7.56 -7.39 10.54
C PHE A 201 8.02 -6.04 11.05
N VAL A 202 7.26 -4.99 10.74
CA VAL A 202 7.43 -3.64 11.29
C VAL A 202 6.17 -3.32 12.07
N LEU A 203 6.28 -3.27 13.41
CA LEU A 203 5.18 -2.99 14.32
C LEU A 203 5.15 -1.50 14.64
N ARG A 204 4.09 -0.81 14.25
CA ARG A 204 3.83 0.58 14.66
C ARG A 204 2.97 0.55 15.92
N MET A 205 3.53 1.02 17.03
CA MET A 205 2.86 0.98 18.34
C MET A 205 1.76 2.05 18.43
N PRO A 206 0.74 1.86 19.30
CA PRO A 206 -0.27 2.88 19.56
C PRO A 206 0.36 4.20 19.98
N LEU A 207 -0.27 5.31 19.62
CA LEU A 207 0.18 6.65 19.99
C LEU A 207 0.10 6.89 21.52
N ASP A 208 0.80 7.90 22.01
CA ASP A 208 0.88 8.19 23.45
C ASP A 208 -0.46 8.57 24.09
N ASP A 209 -1.40 9.07 23.29
CA ASP A 209 -2.77 9.43 23.69
C ASP A 209 -3.74 8.23 23.66
N ALA A 210 -3.31 7.08 23.11
CA ALA A 210 -4.12 5.87 23.17
C ALA A 210 -4.30 5.36 24.63
N PRO A 211 -5.40 4.63 24.92
CA PRO A 211 -5.66 4.10 26.27
C PRO A 211 -4.48 3.27 26.80
N THR A 212 -4.12 3.48 28.06
CA THR A 212 -2.97 2.81 28.70
C THR A 212 -3.06 1.28 28.59
N GLU A 213 -4.24 0.72 28.70
CA GLU A 213 -4.48 -0.73 28.56
C GLU A 213 -4.07 -1.21 27.16
N VAL A 214 -4.47 -0.49 26.11
CA VAL A 214 -4.14 -0.81 24.70
C VAL A 214 -2.64 -0.75 24.47
N ARG A 215 -1.98 0.31 24.96
CA ARG A 215 -0.52 0.46 24.85
C ARG A 215 0.24 -0.66 25.55
N LEU A 216 -0.19 -1.02 26.76
CA LEU A 216 0.43 -2.13 27.52
C LEU A 216 0.20 -3.48 26.81
N TYR A 217 -0.98 -3.69 26.24
CA TYR A 217 -1.28 -4.93 25.54
C TYR A 217 -0.51 -5.03 24.21
N ALA A 218 -0.41 -3.96 23.45
CA ALA A 218 0.43 -3.89 22.25
C ALA A 218 1.90 -4.20 22.56
N GLY A 219 2.40 -3.77 23.73
CA GLY A 219 3.74 -4.13 24.21
C GLY A 219 3.90 -5.63 24.51
N ARG A 220 2.82 -6.34 24.90
CA ARG A 220 2.85 -7.81 25.02
C ARG A 220 2.84 -8.48 23.65
N ILE A 221 2.04 -7.98 22.71
CA ILE A 221 2.05 -8.45 21.32
C ILE A 221 3.46 -8.33 20.72
N HIS A 222 4.13 -7.17 20.89
CA HIS A 222 5.51 -6.99 20.42
C HIS A 222 6.48 -8.05 20.97
N ARG A 223 6.34 -8.42 22.25
CA ARG A 223 7.14 -9.50 22.84
C ARG A 223 6.87 -10.84 22.21
N VAL A 224 5.61 -11.16 21.88
CA VAL A 224 5.27 -12.41 21.20
C VAL A 224 5.93 -12.51 19.83
N PHE A 225 6.02 -11.40 19.07
CA PHE A 225 6.78 -11.39 17.80
C PHE A 225 8.26 -11.69 18.04
N ALA A 226 8.89 -11.06 19.04
CA ALA A 226 10.29 -11.30 19.37
C ALA A 226 10.54 -12.76 19.83
N ASP A 227 9.63 -13.31 20.65
CA ASP A 227 9.71 -14.70 21.16
C ASP A 227 9.51 -15.72 20.01
N ALA A 228 8.75 -15.38 18.98
CA ALA A 228 8.56 -16.17 17.76
C ALA A 228 9.70 -16.01 16.74
N GLY A 229 10.68 -15.14 17.01
CA GLY A 229 11.90 -15.00 16.18
C GLY A 229 11.80 -13.91 15.09
N TYR A 230 10.92 -12.91 15.27
CA TYR A 230 10.74 -11.77 14.36
C TYR A 230 11.20 -10.45 14.96
#